data_af1c777ac351940eac117806a1225cba
#
_entry.id   af1c777ac351940eac117806a1225cba
#
_cell.length_a   1.000
_cell.length_b   1.000
_cell.length_c   1.000
_cell.angle_alpha   90.00
_cell.angle_beta   90.00
_cell.angle_gamma   90.00
#
_symmetry.space_group_name_H-M   'P 1'
#
loop_
_entity.id
_entity.type
_entity.pdbx_description
1 polymer ?
#
loop_
_entity_poly.entity_id
_entity_poly.type
_entity_poly.pdbx_seq_one_letter_code
_entity_poly.pdbx_strand_id
1 'polypeptide(L)'
;MEQYNAKFAEVYDIFMDNTDYDAWANYIISLLPTDFPKGARIFECGCGTGALTLRLNKAGYDVTGSDISRDMLEVAAEKSRRCGQKTKFICMDMRRIELHRPVDCIIAACDCVNYLTSREDVEKFLRTAFNGLRPGGILLFDVSSRYKLQHILGQNGYCDSRTDVAYFWQNCYDAESKLVEMELEFFVKSANDAPGEPLYSRFSEKHIQRAHSERELVSWLKNIGFENIGVFSAFTTEPPRDESERLQFTARKPGRVGK
;
A
#
# COMPACT_ATOMS: atom_id res chain seq x y z
N MET A 1 -11.82 -11.74 -11.67
CA MET A 1 -11.67 -10.37 -12.19
C MET A 1 -10.29 -9.90 -11.77
N GLU A 2 -9.60 -9.25 -12.67
CA GLU A 2 -8.30 -8.65 -12.39
C GLU A 2 -8.55 -7.40 -11.54
N GLN A 3 -7.92 -7.31 -10.37
CA GLN A 3 -8.02 -6.14 -9.49
C GLN A 3 -7.15 -5.01 -10.06
N TYR A 4 -7.58 -3.76 -9.87
CA TYR A 4 -6.86 -2.58 -10.34
C TYR A 4 -6.65 -2.56 -11.87
N ASN A 5 -7.74 -2.74 -12.63
CA ASN A 5 -7.71 -2.69 -14.09
C ASN A 5 -7.47 -1.26 -14.64
N ALA A 6 -7.26 -1.12 -15.96
CA ALA A 6 -6.95 0.15 -16.61
C ALA A 6 -7.95 1.28 -16.30
N LYS A 7 -9.26 1.00 -16.36
CA LYS A 7 -10.30 1.99 -16.08
C LYS A 7 -10.26 2.47 -14.63
N PHE A 8 -9.97 1.56 -13.69
CA PHE A 8 -9.83 1.92 -12.30
C PHE A 8 -8.56 2.75 -12.07
N ALA A 9 -7.44 2.39 -12.69
CA ALA A 9 -6.19 3.13 -12.58
C ALA A 9 -6.33 4.60 -13.04
N GLU A 10 -7.14 4.85 -14.09
CA GLU A 10 -7.41 6.21 -14.60
C GLU A 10 -8.14 7.10 -13.58
N VAL A 11 -9.05 6.53 -12.79
CA VAL A 11 -9.87 7.28 -11.83
C VAL A 11 -9.37 7.20 -10.40
N TYR A 12 -8.43 6.30 -10.11
CA TYR A 12 -7.93 6.04 -8.75
C TYR A 12 -7.49 7.30 -8.03
N ASP A 13 -6.68 8.12 -8.68
CA ASP A 13 -6.15 9.36 -8.08
C ASP A 13 -7.26 10.39 -7.77
N ILE A 14 -8.37 10.35 -8.49
CA ILE A 14 -9.53 11.25 -8.25
C ILE A 14 -10.16 10.93 -6.90
N PHE A 15 -10.30 9.64 -6.57
CA PHE A 15 -10.89 9.20 -5.30
C PHE A 15 -9.90 9.22 -4.13
N MET A 16 -8.60 9.27 -4.44
CA MET A 16 -7.55 9.36 -3.45
C MET A 16 -7.08 10.81 -3.18
N ASP A 17 -7.75 11.82 -3.72
CA ASP A 17 -7.39 13.24 -3.56
C ASP A 17 -7.49 13.75 -2.11
N ASN A 18 -8.33 13.12 -1.28
CA ASN A 18 -8.41 13.38 0.17
C ASN A 18 -7.25 12.73 0.96
N THR A 19 -6.40 11.93 0.31
CA THR A 19 -5.25 11.29 0.96
C THR A 19 -4.06 12.23 0.94
N ASP A 20 -3.65 12.70 2.12
CA ASP A 20 -2.45 13.53 2.25
C ASP A 20 -1.18 12.66 2.13
N TYR A 21 -0.78 12.40 0.88
CA TYR A 21 0.44 11.65 0.58
C TYR A 21 1.72 12.40 0.99
N ASP A 22 1.69 13.73 1.14
CA ASP A 22 2.84 14.48 1.65
C ASP A 22 3.02 14.24 3.14
N ALA A 23 1.93 14.27 3.92
CA ALA A 23 1.95 13.85 5.32
C ALA A 23 2.38 12.39 5.47
N TRP A 24 1.92 11.49 4.56
CA TRP A 24 2.31 10.08 4.59
C TRP A 24 3.82 9.90 4.33
N ALA A 25 4.35 10.55 3.30
CA ALA A 25 5.79 10.49 3.01
C ALA A 25 6.62 11.02 4.18
N ASN A 26 6.23 12.16 4.78
CA ASN A 26 6.88 12.73 5.95
C ASN A 26 6.83 11.78 7.16
N TYR A 27 5.69 11.14 7.39
CA TYR A 27 5.56 10.15 8.45
C TYR A 27 6.49 8.94 8.24
N ILE A 28 6.49 8.35 7.04
CA ILE A 28 7.41 7.24 6.70
C ILE A 28 8.87 7.67 6.92
N ILE A 29 9.24 8.87 6.49
CA ILE A 29 10.61 9.40 6.69
C ILE A 29 10.94 9.55 8.17
N SER A 30 9.98 9.96 9.00
CA SER A 30 10.17 10.11 10.46
C SER A 30 10.41 8.77 11.18
N LEU A 31 9.98 7.66 10.60
CA LEU A 31 10.20 6.31 11.13
C LEU A 31 11.55 5.72 10.71
N LEU A 32 12.23 6.32 9.73
CA LEU A 32 13.58 5.92 9.36
C LEU A 32 14.58 6.34 10.44
N PRO A 33 15.71 5.62 10.60
CA PRO A 33 16.76 6.04 11.50
C PRO A 33 17.25 7.47 11.20
N THR A 34 17.64 8.20 12.22
CA THR A 34 18.11 9.59 12.07
C THR A 34 19.36 9.71 11.17
N ASP A 35 20.17 8.66 11.11
CA ASP A 35 21.35 8.52 10.27
C ASP A 35 21.05 7.83 8.93
N PHE A 36 19.78 7.66 8.57
CA PHE A 36 19.40 7.03 7.31
C PHE A 36 19.84 7.91 6.12
N PRO A 37 20.75 7.43 5.25
CA PRO A 37 21.43 8.32 4.31
C PRO A 37 20.50 8.77 3.18
N LYS A 38 20.66 10.00 2.71
CA LYS A 38 20.10 10.40 1.41
C LYS A 38 20.72 9.54 0.30
N GLY A 39 19.91 9.24 -0.72
CA GLY A 39 20.30 8.27 -1.75
C GLY A 39 20.22 6.81 -1.33
N ALA A 40 19.77 6.52 -0.08
CA ALA A 40 19.47 5.15 0.33
C ALA A 40 18.46 4.52 -0.62
N ARG A 41 18.67 3.23 -0.91
CA ARG A 41 17.79 2.47 -1.80
C ARG A 41 16.57 1.98 -1.06
N ILE A 42 15.42 2.37 -1.56
CA ILE A 42 14.11 1.98 -1.04
C ILE A 42 13.38 1.18 -2.12
N PHE A 43 12.75 0.08 -1.73
CA PHE A 43 11.86 -0.69 -2.59
C PHE A 43 10.44 -0.60 -2.02
N GLU A 44 9.52 -0.04 -2.79
CA GLU A 44 8.12 0.08 -2.40
C GLU A 44 7.29 -1.00 -3.08
N CYS A 45 6.58 -1.79 -2.29
CA CYS A 45 5.64 -2.82 -2.73
C CYS A 45 4.22 -2.26 -2.74
N GLY A 46 3.43 -2.59 -3.77
CA GLY A 46 2.07 -2.08 -3.90
C GLY A 46 2.02 -0.57 -4.09
N CYS A 47 2.90 -0.02 -4.93
CA CYS A 47 3.04 1.43 -5.09
C CYS A 47 1.86 2.09 -5.83
N GLY A 48 0.96 1.30 -6.43
CA GLY A 48 -0.17 1.78 -7.21
C GLY A 48 0.25 2.78 -8.27
N THR A 49 -0.39 3.94 -8.29
CA THR A 49 -0.07 5.06 -9.21
C THR A 49 1.18 5.87 -8.81
N GLY A 50 2.00 5.36 -7.87
CA GLY A 50 3.30 5.91 -7.51
C GLY A 50 3.28 7.18 -6.66
N ALA A 51 2.15 7.51 -6.03
CA ALA A 51 2.00 8.77 -5.29
C ALA A 51 3.03 8.93 -4.15
N LEU A 52 3.27 7.87 -3.36
CA LEU A 52 4.27 7.87 -2.30
C LEU A 52 5.71 7.71 -2.86
N THR A 53 5.90 6.82 -3.84
CA THR A 53 7.19 6.61 -4.53
C THR A 53 7.80 7.93 -5.01
N LEU A 54 7.00 8.75 -5.71
CA LEU A 54 7.47 10.02 -6.28
C LEU A 54 7.86 11.04 -5.19
N ARG A 55 7.16 11.05 -4.07
CA ARG A 55 7.46 11.93 -2.93
C ARG A 55 8.73 11.54 -2.21
N LEU A 56 8.93 10.25 -1.99
CA LEU A 56 10.17 9.74 -1.39
C LEU A 56 11.38 9.98 -2.30
N ASN A 57 11.22 9.84 -3.62
CA ASN A 57 12.27 10.22 -4.58
C ASN A 57 12.57 11.73 -4.52
N LYS A 58 11.53 12.58 -4.48
CA LYS A 58 11.68 14.03 -4.31
C LYS A 58 12.39 14.39 -3.00
N ALA A 59 12.18 13.59 -1.95
CA ALA A 59 12.87 13.75 -0.66
C ALA A 59 14.34 13.29 -0.69
N GLY A 60 14.84 12.78 -1.84
CA GLY A 60 16.25 12.45 -2.06
C GLY A 60 16.63 11.00 -1.80
N TYR A 61 15.66 10.06 -1.81
CA TYR A 61 15.93 8.63 -1.75
C TYR A 61 15.93 8.01 -3.17
N ASP A 62 16.64 6.90 -3.37
CA ASP A 62 16.60 6.10 -4.62
C ASP A 62 15.48 5.05 -4.50
N VAL A 63 14.26 5.44 -4.88
CA VAL A 63 13.09 4.58 -4.71
C VAL A 63 12.76 3.88 -6.02
N THR A 64 12.56 2.57 -5.92
CA THR A 64 11.94 1.76 -6.97
C THR A 64 10.55 1.34 -6.49
N GLY A 65 9.50 1.71 -7.21
CA GLY A 65 8.13 1.28 -6.96
C GLY A 65 7.83 -0.05 -7.64
N SER A 66 7.05 -0.90 -6.98
CA SER A 66 6.52 -2.13 -7.59
C SER A 66 5.04 -2.32 -7.31
N ASP A 67 4.33 -2.87 -8.28
CA ASP A 67 2.93 -3.25 -8.16
C ASP A 67 2.67 -4.49 -9.00
N ILE A 68 1.61 -5.23 -8.68
CA ILE A 68 1.18 -6.36 -9.51
C ILE A 68 0.39 -5.90 -10.73
N SER A 69 -0.29 -4.74 -10.63
CA SER A 69 -1.05 -4.13 -11.73
C SER A 69 -0.14 -3.35 -12.67
N ARG A 70 -0.09 -3.77 -13.93
CA ARG A 70 0.61 -3.03 -14.99
C ARG A 70 -0.05 -1.69 -15.29
N ASP A 71 -1.36 -1.65 -15.24
CA ASP A 71 -2.14 -0.45 -15.54
C ASP A 71 -1.84 0.66 -14.51
N MET A 72 -1.77 0.30 -13.22
CA MET A 72 -1.32 1.23 -12.17
C MET A 72 0.10 1.76 -12.43
N LEU A 73 1.02 0.87 -12.83
CA LEU A 73 2.40 1.26 -13.11
C LEU A 73 2.54 2.14 -14.36
N GLU A 74 1.66 2.00 -15.36
CA GLU A 74 1.61 2.89 -16.52
C GLU A 74 1.25 4.32 -16.10
N VAL A 75 0.22 4.47 -15.24
CA VAL A 75 -0.14 5.77 -14.65
C VAL A 75 1.01 6.33 -13.81
N ALA A 76 1.66 5.50 -12.97
CA ALA A 76 2.81 5.92 -12.16
C ALA A 76 3.98 6.42 -13.02
N ALA A 77 4.31 5.70 -14.10
CA ALA A 77 5.37 6.08 -15.04
C ALA A 77 5.07 7.38 -15.76
N GLU A 78 3.81 7.60 -16.15
CA GLU A 78 3.37 8.86 -16.77
C GLU A 78 3.47 10.03 -15.78
N LYS A 79 3.02 9.86 -14.55
CA LYS A 79 3.17 10.87 -13.47
C LYS A 79 4.64 11.20 -13.23
N SER A 80 5.52 10.20 -13.20
CA SER A 80 6.96 10.39 -13.04
C SER A 80 7.54 11.26 -14.16
N ARG A 81 7.18 10.97 -15.42
CA ARG A 81 7.62 11.77 -16.59
C ARG A 81 7.13 13.22 -16.50
N ARG A 82 5.85 13.44 -16.16
CA ARG A 82 5.27 14.80 -16.01
C ARG A 82 5.95 15.60 -14.91
N CYS A 83 6.40 14.94 -13.84
CA CYS A 83 7.14 15.57 -12.76
C CYS A 83 8.65 15.72 -13.04
N GLY A 84 9.14 15.34 -14.23
CA GLY A 84 10.56 15.39 -14.59
C GLY A 84 11.42 14.40 -13.79
N GLN A 85 10.83 13.38 -13.19
CA GLN A 85 11.55 12.35 -12.44
C GLN A 85 11.84 11.13 -13.33
N LYS A 86 12.90 10.37 -12.98
CA LYS A 86 13.30 9.13 -13.65
C LYS A 86 13.10 7.94 -12.71
N THR A 87 11.93 7.84 -12.11
CA THR A 87 11.58 6.78 -11.17
C THR A 87 11.47 5.43 -11.88
N LYS A 88 11.97 4.39 -11.25
CA LYS A 88 11.84 3.02 -11.74
C LYS A 88 10.56 2.39 -11.18
N PHE A 89 9.78 1.77 -12.07
CA PHE A 89 8.61 0.99 -11.72
C PHE A 89 8.74 -0.43 -12.27
N ILE A 90 8.38 -1.43 -11.48
CA ILE A 90 8.55 -2.85 -11.82
C ILE A 90 7.26 -3.59 -11.52
N CYS A 91 6.72 -4.31 -12.50
CA CYS A 91 5.60 -5.23 -12.27
C CYS A 91 6.10 -6.45 -11.49
N MET A 92 5.72 -6.54 -10.21
CA MET A 92 6.21 -7.58 -9.30
C MET A 92 5.20 -7.86 -8.19
N ASP A 93 4.99 -9.14 -7.91
CA ASP A 93 4.22 -9.60 -6.76
C ASP A 93 5.09 -9.48 -5.48
N MET A 94 4.56 -8.79 -4.45
CA MET A 94 5.28 -8.62 -3.18
C MET A 94 5.63 -9.94 -2.49
N ARG A 95 4.92 -11.03 -2.80
CA ARG A 95 5.23 -12.38 -2.30
C ARG A 95 6.48 -13.00 -2.95
N ARG A 96 7.03 -12.35 -3.99
CA ARG A 96 8.18 -12.82 -4.79
C ARG A 96 9.12 -11.68 -5.13
N ILE A 97 9.58 -10.97 -4.08
CA ILE A 97 10.53 -9.86 -4.25
C ILE A 97 11.89 -10.44 -4.66
N GLU A 98 12.31 -10.15 -5.88
CA GLU A 98 13.61 -10.54 -6.43
C GLU A 98 14.40 -9.28 -6.81
N LEU A 99 15.41 -8.95 -6.01
CA LEU A 99 16.24 -7.77 -6.19
C LEU A 99 17.67 -8.17 -6.56
N HIS A 100 18.22 -7.57 -7.59
CA HIS A 100 19.62 -7.78 -7.98
C HIS A 100 20.63 -7.41 -6.88
N ARG A 101 20.24 -6.46 -6.02
CA ARG A 101 21.04 -6.00 -4.88
C ARG A 101 20.13 -5.74 -3.69
N PRO A 102 20.56 -6.10 -2.47
CA PRO A 102 19.80 -5.77 -1.27
C PRO A 102 19.57 -4.27 -1.14
N VAL A 103 18.43 -3.88 -0.60
CA VAL A 103 18.05 -2.48 -0.36
C VAL A 103 18.15 -2.11 1.11
N ASP A 104 18.15 -0.80 1.39
CA ASP A 104 18.24 -0.26 2.75
C ASP A 104 16.89 -0.31 3.45
N CYS A 105 15.81 -0.11 2.70
CA CYS A 105 14.45 -0.13 3.22
C CYS A 105 13.50 -0.82 2.23
N ILE A 106 12.54 -1.56 2.75
CA ILE A 106 11.36 -2.03 2.00
C ILE A 106 10.13 -1.41 2.64
N ILE A 107 9.25 -0.86 1.82
CA ILE A 107 8.00 -0.22 2.24
C ILE A 107 6.84 -0.98 1.59
N ALA A 108 5.76 -1.21 2.36
CA ALA A 108 4.49 -1.70 1.87
C ALA A 108 3.37 -0.87 2.52
N ALA A 109 3.07 0.28 1.92
CA ALA A 109 2.16 1.29 2.46
C ALA A 109 0.74 1.16 1.90
N CYS A 110 -0.18 1.92 2.49
CA CYS A 110 -1.58 1.99 2.06
C CYS A 110 -2.29 0.64 2.11
N ASP A 111 -2.16 -0.08 3.24
CA ASP A 111 -2.83 -1.36 3.54
C ASP A 111 -2.71 -2.46 2.47
N CYS A 112 -1.71 -2.38 1.59
CA CYS A 112 -1.49 -3.42 0.57
C CYS A 112 -1.24 -4.81 1.19
N VAL A 113 -0.73 -4.89 2.43
CA VAL A 113 -0.55 -6.15 3.16
C VAL A 113 -1.89 -6.83 3.51
N ASN A 114 -2.98 -6.07 3.66
CA ASN A 114 -4.31 -6.66 3.90
C ASN A 114 -4.82 -7.51 2.72
N TYR A 115 -4.32 -7.28 1.51
CA TYR A 115 -4.63 -8.10 0.33
C TYR A 115 -3.99 -9.49 0.36
N LEU A 116 -3.03 -9.73 1.24
CA LEU A 116 -2.48 -11.05 1.52
C LEU A 116 -3.42 -11.78 2.48
N THR A 117 -4.44 -12.43 1.95
CA THR A 117 -5.56 -12.99 2.72
C THR A 117 -5.24 -14.29 3.45
N SER A 118 -4.12 -14.95 3.16
CA SER A 118 -3.65 -16.14 3.86
C SER A 118 -2.39 -15.88 4.69
N ARG A 119 -2.21 -16.67 5.75
CA ARG A 119 -0.98 -16.65 6.54
C ARG A 119 0.25 -16.93 5.68
N GLU A 120 0.14 -17.92 4.80
CA GLU A 120 1.21 -18.35 3.91
C GLU A 120 1.69 -17.21 3.01
N ASP A 121 0.77 -16.39 2.50
CA ASP A 121 1.11 -15.28 1.63
C ASP A 121 1.79 -14.14 2.39
N VAL A 122 1.34 -13.84 3.61
CA VAL A 122 2.03 -12.87 4.48
C VAL A 122 3.44 -13.36 4.83
N GLU A 123 3.59 -14.63 5.24
CA GLU A 123 4.91 -15.20 5.55
C GLU A 123 5.83 -15.19 4.31
N LYS A 124 5.32 -15.45 3.09
CA LYS A 124 6.09 -15.33 1.85
C LYS A 124 6.57 -13.88 1.66
N PHE A 125 5.67 -12.91 1.77
CA PHE A 125 6.02 -11.48 1.68
C PHE A 125 7.10 -11.11 2.69
N LEU A 126 6.90 -11.41 3.96
CA LEU A 126 7.85 -11.07 5.02
C LEU A 126 9.23 -11.75 4.81
N ARG A 127 9.25 -12.99 4.32
CA ARG A 127 10.48 -13.72 4.01
C ARG A 127 11.22 -13.14 2.81
N THR A 128 10.50 -12.80 1.73
CA THR A 128 11.12 -12.17 0.56
C THR A 128 11.62 -10.76 0.88
N ALA A 129 10.88 -10.01 1.69
CA ALA A 129 11.31 -8.71 2.20
C ALA A 129 12.57 -8.84 3.07
N PHE A 130 12.60 -9.82 3.99
CA PHE A 130 13.80 -10.10 4.80
C PHE A 130 15.01 -10.40 3.91
N ASN A 131 14.86 -11.21 2.89
CA ASN A 131 15.95 -11.57 1.97
C ASN A 131 16.40 -10.37 1.13
N GLY A 132 15.47 -9.53 0.67
CA GLY A 132 15.74 -8.33 -0.12
C GLY A 132 16.43 -7.20 0.64
N LEU A 133 16.33 -7.17 1.97
CA LEU A 133 16.99 -6.19 2.82
C LEU A 133 18.47 -6.53 3.04
N ARG A 134 19.34 -5.48 3.07
CA ARG A 134 20.70 -5.65 3.58
C ARG A 134 20.70 -5.92 5.10
N PRO A 135 21.79 -6.47 5.67
CA PRO A 135 21.94 -6.52 7.12
C PRO A 135 21.77 -5.12 7.75
N GLY A 136 20.97 -5.01 8.78
CA GLY A 136 20.59 -3.74 9.42
C GLY A 136 19.51 -2.93 8.64
N GLY A 137 19.02 -3.44 7.50
CA GLY A 137 17.94 -2.82 6.75
C GLY A 137 16.60 -2.87 7.47
N ILE A 138 15.66 -2.04 7.05
CA ILE A 138 14.37 -1.84 7.72
C ILE A 138 13.20 -2.19 6.80
N LEU A 139 12.21 -2.87 7.35
CA LEU A 139 10.89 -3.08 6.75
C LEU A 139 9.90 -2.13 7.41
N LEU A 140 9.16 -1.37 6.61
CA LEU A 140 8.04 -0.52 7.02
C LEU A 140 6.78 -0.96 6.29
N PHE A 141 5.71 -1.22 7.01
CA PHE A 141 4.41 -1.47 6.38
C PHE A 141 3.27 -1.07 7.29
N ASP A 142 2.12 -0.82 6.71
CA ASP A 142 0.90 -0.58 7.47
C ASP A 142 -0.21 -1.55 7.08
N VAL A 143 -1.18 -1.64 7.95
CA VAL A 143 -2.42 -2.38 7.71
C VAL A 143 -3.62 -1.56 8.18
N SER A 144 -4.72 -1.63 7.45
CA SER A 144 -6.03 -1.33 8.00
C SER A 144 -6.30 -2.28 9.15
N SER A 145 -6.57 -1.73 10.33
CA SER A 145 -6.72 -2.52 11.56
C SER A 145 -7.93 -3.44 11.50
N ARG A 146 -7.95 -4.42 12.40
CA ARG A 146 -9.13 -5.25 12.59
C ARG A 146 -10.35 -4.41 12.98
N TYR A 147 -10.16 -3.39 13.83
CA TYR A 147 -11.22 -2.47 14.21
C TYR A 147 -11.83 -1.78 12.99
N LYS A 148 -10.98 -1.20 12.13
CA LYS A 148 -11.45 -0.55 10.90
C LYS A 148 -12.20 -1.49 9.98
N LEU A 149 -11.63 -2.66 9.67
CA LEU A 149 -12.23 -3.60 8.73
C LEU A 149 -13.52 -4.22 9.26
N GLN A 150 -13.62 -4.44 10.57
CA GLN A 150 -14.79 -5.07 11.19
C GLN A 150 -15.89 -4.06 11.56
N HIS A 151 -15.53 -2.91 12.14
CA HIS A 151 -16.51 -2.01 12.75
C HIS A 151 -16.78 -0.75 11.93
N ILE A 152 -15.78 -0.26 11.16
CA ILE A 152 -15.97 0.95 10.34
C ILE A 152 -16.39 0.56 8.93
N LEU A 153 -15.65 -0.29 8.24
CA LEU A 153 -16.05 -0.79 6.93
C LEU A 153 -17.16 -1.82 7.05
N GLY A 154 -16.93 -2.91 7.77
CA GLY A 154 -17.91 -3.90 8.19
C GLY A 154 -18.97 -4.25 7.15
N GLN A 155 -20.22 -3.93 7.46
CA GLN A 155 -21.39 -4.07 6.57
C GLN A 155 -21.83 -2.73 5.97
N ASN A 156 -20.97 -1.71 6.02
CA ASN A 156 -21.32 -0.37 5.58
C ASN A 156 -21.13 -0.20 4.07
N GLY A 157 -21.94 0.70 3.51
CA GLY A 157 -21.82 1.16 2.15
C GLY A 157 -21.42 2.63 2.10
N TYR A 158 -20.68 3.00 1.07
CA TYR A 158 -20.24 4.35 0.82
C TYR A 158 -20.56 4.74 -0.62
N CYS A 159 -20.75 6.02 -0.85
CA CYS A 159 -20.85 6.56 -2.20
C CYS A 159 -20.20 7.95 -2.24
N ASP A 160 -19.64 8.27 -3.38
CA ASP A 160 -19.18 9.62 -3.68
C ASP A 160 -19.57 9.96 -5.11
N SER A 161 -19.93 11.22 -5.35
CA SER A 161 -20.33 11.70 -6.67
C SER A 161 -19.65 13.03 -6.95
N ARG A 162 -18.86 13.05 -8.00
CA ARG A 162 -18.12 14.22 -8.48
C ARG A 162 -18.57 14.58 -9.90
N THR A 163 -18.05 15.65 -10.46
CA THR A 163 -18.49 16.19 -11.77
C THR A 163 -18.52 15.15 -12.88
N ASP A 164 -17.48 14.31 -12.98
CA ASP A 164 -17.32 13.40 -14.11
C ASP A 164 -17.25 11.92 -13.69
N VAL A 165 -17.30 11.64 -12.37
CA VAL A 165 -17.17 10.28 -11.84
C VAL A 165 -17.96 10.11 -10.56
N ALA A 166 -18.61 8.95 -10.41
CA ALA A 166 -19.26 8.55 -9.18
C ALA A 166 -18.95 7.08 -8.87
N TYR A 167 -19.04 6.68 -7.59
CA TYR A 167 -18.98 5.29 -7.21
C TYR A 167 -19.99 4.93 -6.11
N PHE A 168 -20.31 3.65 -6.07
CA PHE A 168 -20.94 2.97 -4.95
C PHE A 168 -19.97 1.91 -4.44
N TRP A 169 -19.75 1.87 -3.14
CA TRP A 169 -18.86 0.92 -2.48
C TRP A 169 -19.63 0.21 -1.38
N GLN A 170 -19.79 -1.09 -1.52
CA GLN A 170 -20.46 -1.95 -0.55
C GLN A 170 -19.44 -2.90 0.07
N ASN A 171 -19.49 -3.05 1.40
CA ASN A 171 -18.62 -3.95 2.14
C ASN A 171 -19.42 -5.08 2.78
N CYS A 172 -18.80 -6.25 2.88
CA CYS A 172 -19.29 -7.40 3.63
C CYS A 172 -18.13 -8.02 4.41
N TYR A 173 -18.17 -7.90 5.74
CA TYR A 173 -17.18 -8.53 6.62
C TYR A 173 -17.68 -9.86 7.13
N ASP A 174 -16.89 -10.92 6.94
CA ASP A 174 -17.12 -12.24 7.52
C ASP A 174 -16.20 -12.44 8.75
N ALA A 175 -16.83 -12.65 9.90
CA ALA A 175 -16.15 -12.78 11.19
C ALA A 175 -15.39 -14.11 11.34
N GLU A 176 -15.78 -15.18 10.64
CA GLU A 176 -15.15 -16.49 10.70
C GLU A 176 -13.84 -16.49 9.91
N SER A 177 -13.88 -16.09 8.67
CA SER A 177 -12.69 -15.98 7.80
C SER A 177 -11.85 -14.74 8.10
N LYS A 178 -12.42 -13.72 8.77
CA LYS A 178 -11.83 -12.38 9.00
C LYS A 178 -11.56 -11.63 7.69
N LEU A 179 -12.32 -11.91 6.66
CA LEU A 179 -12.23 -11.23 5.38
C LEU A 179 -13.27 -10.12 5.27
N VAL A 180 -12.91 -9.04 4.63
CA VAL A 180 -13.85 -8.05 4.12
C VAL A 180 -13.82 -8.10 2.59
N GLU A 181 -14.98 -8.32 2.03
CA GLU A 181 -15.24 -8.26 0.61
C GLU A 181 -15.78 -6.86 0.29
N MET A 182 -15.21 -6.21 -0.70
CA MET A 182 -15.54 -4.85 -1.10
C MET A 182 -15.92 -4.89 -2.58
N GLU A 183 -17.15 -4.51 -2.87
CA GLU A 183 -17.66 -4.37 -4.23
C GLU A 183 -17.83 -2.89 -4.55
N LEU A 184 -17.15 -2.44 -5.60
CA LEU A 184 -17.18 -1.05 -6.05
C LEU A 184 -17.76 -1.00 -7.46
N GLU A 185 -18.74 -0.13 -7.65
CA GLU A 185 -19.34 0.19 -8.95
C GLU A 185 -19.00 1.63 -9.30
N PHE A 186 -18.32 1.81 -10.42
CA PHE A 186 -17.91 3.12 -10.92
C PHE A 186 -18.74 3.53 -12.12
N PHE A 187 -19.03 4.83 -12.19
CA PHE A 187 -19.69 5.50 -13.31
C PHE A 187 -18.80 6.66 -13.74
N VAL A 188 -18.20 6.57 -14.91
CA VAL A 188 -17.28 7.58 -15.45
C VAL A 188 -17.89 8.20 -16.68
N LYS A 189 -17.98 9.52 -16.70
CA LYS A 189 -18.51 10.28 -17.84
C LYS A 189 -17.71 10.00 -19.10
N SER A 190 -18.41 9.71 -20.18
CA SER A 190 -17.79 9.42 -21.48
C SER A 190 -17.28 10.69 -22.13
N ALA A 191 -16.07 10.64 -22.72
CA ALA A 191 -15.49 11.77 -23.43
C ALA A 191 -16.25 12.15 -24.74
N ASN A 192 -17.10 11.26 -25.25
CA ASN A 192 -17.83 11.42 -26.51
C ASN A 192 -19.30 11.82 -26.25
N ASP A 193 -19.53 12.84 -25.42
CA ASP A 193 -20.86 13.35 -25.17
C ASP A 193 -21.39 14.07 -26.41
N ALA A 194 -22.47 13.56 -27.01
CA ALA A 194 -23.29 14.31 -27.93
C ALA A 194 -24.01 15.43 -27.17
N PRO A 195 -24.41 16.54 -27.83
CA PRO A 195 -25.25 17.58 -27.21
C PRO A 195 -26.52 16.93 -26.64
N GLY A 196 -26.66 16.89 -25.31
CA GLY A 196 -27.77 16.24 -24.61
C GLY A 196 -27.42 15.81 -23.21
N GLU A 197 -28.00 14.70 -22.75
CA GLU A 197 -27.71 14.12 -21.46
C GLU A 197 -26.35 13.42 -21.48
N PRO A 198 -25.51 13.57 -20.41
CA PRO A 198 -24.21 12.95 -20.36
C PRO A 198 -24.31 11.41 -20.30
N LEU A 199 -23.46 10.74 -21.05
CA LEU A 199 -23.34 9.29 -21.03
C LEU A 199 -22.24 8.87 -20.04
N TYR A 200 -22.46 7.77 -19.32
CA TYR A 200 -21.53 7.21 -18.37
C TYR A 200 -21.15 5.78 -18.72
N SER A 201 -19.87 5.48 -18.68
CA SER A 201 -19.37 4.12 -18.72
C SER A 201 -19.38 3.52 -17.30
N ARG A 202 -19.98 2.33 -17.15
CA ARG A 202 -19.99 1.59 -15.88
C ARG A 202 -18.94 0.50 -15.89
N PHE A 203 -18.24 0.31 -14.76
CA PHE A 203 -17.41 -0.84 -14.52
C PHE A 203 -17.37 -1.16 -13.02
N SER A 204 -16.93 -2.38 -12.67
CA SER A 204 -16.90 -2.87 -11.29
C SER A 204 -15.49 -3.30 -10.91
N GLU A 205 -15.14 -3.12 -9.64
CA GLU A 205 -13.97 -3.69 -8.99
C GLU A 205 -14.42 -4.51 -7.79
N LYS A 206 -13.70 -5.60 -7.52
CA LYS A 206 -13.90 -6.42 -6.33
C LYS A 206 -12.58 -6.58 -5.61
N HIS A 207 -12.55 -6.18 -4.35
CA HIS A 207 -11.38 -6.29 -3.49
C HIS A 207 -11.69 -7.19 -2.29
N ILE A 208 -10.70 -7.94 -1.85
CA ILE A 208 -10.78 -8.78 -0.66
C ILE A 208 -9.59 -8.46 0.20
N GLN A 209 -9.83 -8.05 1.44
CA GLN A 209 -8.80 -7.79 2.43
C GLN A 209 -9.02 -8.65 3.67
N ARG A 210 -7.93 -8.99 4.36
CA ARG A 210 -7.98 -9.70 5.64
C ARG A 210 -7.68 -8.75 6.80
N ALA A 211 -8.48 -8.89 7.85
CA ALA A 211 -8.27 -8.22 9.13
C ALA A 211 -7.20 -8.95 9.96
N HIS A 212 -5.92 -8.65 9.66
CA HIS A 212 -4.80 -9.19 10.43
C HIS A 212 -4.76 -8.57 11.83
N SER A 213 -4.49 -9.38 12.85
CA SER A 213 -4.24 -8.86 14.19
C SER A 213 -2.77 -8.46 14.35
N GLU A 214 -2.50 -7.46 15.18
CA GLU A 214 -1.15 -7.06 15.57
C GLU A 214 -0.33 -8.27 16.04
N ARG A 215 -0.91 -9.08 16.94
CA ARG A 215 -0.25 -10.25 17.52
C ARG A 215 0.20 -11.27 16.46
N GLU A 216 -0.63 -11.54 15.43
CA GLU A 216 -0.28 -12.43 14.33
C GLU A 216 0.94 -11.88 13.57
N LEU A 217 0.88 -10.60 13.14
CA LEU A 217 1.93 -9.98 12.35
C LEU A 217 3.26 -9.90 13.12
N VAL A 218 3.24 -9.49 14.39
CA VAL A 218 4.44 -9.47 15.25
C VAL A 218 5.04 -10.87 15.43
N SER A 219 4.19 -11.89 15.61
CA SER A 219 4.65 -13.27 15.72
C SER A 219 5.34 -13.75 14.45
N TRP A 220 4.76 -13.47 13.28
CA TRP A 220 5.35 -13.87 11.99
C TRP A 220 6.66 -13.12 11.70
N LEU A 221 6.73 -11.83 12.00
CA LEU A 221 7.98 -11.06 11.88
C LEU A 221 9.10 -11.69 12.73
N LYS A 222 8.82 -12.01 14.00
CA LYS A 222 9.79 -12.66 14.90
C LYS A 222 10.23 -14.02 14.38
N ASN A 223 9.29 -14.84 13.90
CA ASN A 223 9.57 -16.18 13.38
C ASN A 223 10.47 -16.16 12.13
N ILE A 224 10.42 -15.09 11.34
CA ILE A 224 11.29 -14.89 10.17
C ILE A 224 12.69 -14.40 10.57
N GLY A 225 12.82 -13.79 11.74
CA GLY A 225 14.09 -13.30 12.27
C GLY A 225 14.23 -11.78 12.26
N PHE A 226 13.14 -11.04 12.09
CA PHE A 226 13.15 -9.59 12.30
C PHE A 226 13.29 -9.28 13.80
N GLU A 227 14.02 -8.20 14.08
CA GLU A 227 14.26 -7.65 15.42
C GLU A 227 13.77 -6.19 15.50
N ASN A 228 13.79 -5.62 16.70
CA ASN A 228 13.37 -4.23 16.93
C ASN A 228 12.04 -3.89 16.27
N ILE A 229 11.05 -4.76 16.51
CA ILE A 229 9.71 -4.62 15.96
C ILE A 229 8.98 -3.52 16.73
N GLY A 230 8.59 -2.44 16.04
CA GLY A 230 7.72 -1.39 16.55
C GLY A 230 6.34 -1.49 15.93
N VAL A 231 5.30 -1.20 16.71
CA VAL A 231 3.92 -1.07 16.22
C VAL A 231 3.34 0.23 16.78
N PHE A 232 2.79 1.05 15.90
CA PHE A 232 2.27 2.37 16.23
C PHE A 232 0.86 2.55 15.69
N SER A 233 0.08 3.41 16.35
CA SER A 233 -1.09 4.02 15.71
C SER A 233 -0.58 4.88 14.55
N ALA A 234 -1.05 4.62 13.32
CA ALA A 234 -0.49 5.29 12.13
C ALA A 234 -0.54 6.82 12.25
N PHE A 235 0.44 7.46 11.63
CA PHE A 235 0.72 8.91 11.70
C PHE A 235 1.12 9.42 13.09
N THR A 236 1.44 8.51 14.01
CA THR A 236 1.99 8.82 15.34
C THR A 236 3.15 7.90 15.67
N THR A 237 3.83 8.13 16.79
CA THR A 237 4.79 7.22 17.41
C THR A 237 4.24 6.59 18.69
N GLU A 238 2.94 6.76 18.93
CA GLU A 238 2.26 6.20 20.08
C GLU A 238 1.85 4.73 19.83
N PRO A 239 1.81 3.91 20.88
CA PRO A 239 1.28 2.55 20.76
C PRO A 239 -0.15 2.54 20.23
N PRO A 240 -0.56 1.47 19.51
CA PRO A 240 -1.93 1.33 19.07
C PRO A 240 -2.91 1.32 20.25
N ARG A 241 -4.11 1.86 20.01
CA ARG A 241 -5.29 1.75 20.87
C ARG A 241 -6.28 0.78 20.24
N ASP A 242 -7.25 0.31 21.01
CA ASP A 242 -8.27 -0.64 20.51
C ASP A 242 -9.02 -0.12 19.26
N GLU A 243 -9.23 1.21 19.18
CA GLU A 243 -9.91 1.87 18.07
C GLU A 243 -8.97 2.48 17.02
N SER A 244 -7.67 2.17 17.08
CA SER A 244 -6.75 2.61 16.02
C SER A 244 -7.18 2.03 14.67
N GLU A 245 -7.48 2.89 13.70
CA GLU A 245 -7.96 2.45 12.38
C GLU A 245 -6.87 1.86 11.51
N ARG A 246 -5.62 2.25 11.74
CA ARG A 246 -4.46 1.82 10.96
C ARG A 246 -3.29 1.57 11.90
N LEU A 247 -2.61 0.45 11.68
CA LEU A 247 -1.41 0.06 12.42
C LEU A 247 -0.20 0.19 11.52
N GLN A 248 0.82 0.91 12.00
CA GLN A 248 2.10 1.03 11.33
C GLN A 248 3.12 0.10 11.98
N PHE A 249 3.80 -0.70 11.18
CA PHE A 249 4.84 -1.62 11.60
C PHE A 249 6.21 -1.15 11.13
N THR A 250 7.19 -1.30 12.01
CA THR A 250 8.62 -1.20 11.70
C THR A 250 9.31 -2.46 12.15
N ALA A 251 10.24 -2.99 11.38
CA ALA A 251 11.01 -4.17 11.76
C ALA A 251 12.40 -4.12 11.14
N ARG A 252 13.44 -4.54 11.87
CA ARG A 252 14.82 -4.53 11.38
C ARG A 252 15.31 -5.94 11.07
N LYS A 253 16.00 -6.08 9.94
CA LYS A 253 16.85 -7.24 9.72
C LYS A 253 18.10 -7.12 10.58
N PRO A 254 18.53 -8.16 11.33
CA PRO A 254 19.74 -8.13 12.14
C PRO A 254 20.94 -7.62 11.34
N GLY A 255 21.79 -6.82 11.98
CA GLY A 255 23.09 -6.44 11.46
C GLY A 255 24.02 -7.66 11.33
N ARG A 256 25.09 -7.54 10.57
CA ARG A 256 26.14 -8.58 10.65
C ARG A 256 26.73 -8.53 12.04
N VAL A 257 26.64 -9.63 12.78
CA VAL A 257 27.47 -9.80 13.99
C VAL A 257 28.92 -9.79 13.50
N GLY A 258 29.67 -8.77 13.87
CA GLY A 258 31.09 -8.72 13.55
C GLY A 258 31.76 -9.98 14.10
N LYS A 259 32.46 -10.72 13.23
CA LYS A 259 33.37 -11.78 13.66
C LYS A 259 34.63 -11.14 14.23
#